data_0f9c383335807e81822c735b769d1c55
#
_entry.id   0f9c383335807e81822c735b769d1c55
#
_cell.length_a   1.000
_cell.length_b   1.000
_cell.length_c   1.000
_cell.angle_alpha   90.00
_cell.angle_beta   90.00
_cell.angle_gamma   90.00
#
_symmetry.space_group_name_H-M   'P 1'
#
loop_
_entity.id
_entity.type
_entity.pdbx_description
1 polymer ?
#
loop_
_entity_poly.entity_id
_entity_poly.type
_entity_poly.pdbx_seq_one_letter_code
_entity_poly.pdbx_strand_id
1 'polypeptide(L)'
;VKEMIDYAAANGFDAVLVEGWNVGWEDWFGKSKDYVFDFVTPYPDFDVAEIRDYAKSKGIKMIMHHETSGSIRNYERHLDTAFKFMKAFNYDAVKTGYVGDLLPRGEHHYGQWAINHYQYVIETAAKFGIMINAHEAVRPTGIYRTWPNMIGNESARGTEFQAFGGSKPNHVTILPFTRLKGGPMDYTPGIFEMNISKLNPGNHSHANT
;
A
#
# COMPACT_ATOMS: atom_id res chain seq x y z
N VAL A 1 -9.50 -13.58 6.12
CA VAL A 1 -8.73 -13.54 4.85
C VAL A 1 -9.31 -14.50 3.83
N LYS A 2 -9.55 -15.81 4.17
CA LYS A 2 -10.05 -16.80 3.21
C LYS A 2 -11.37 -16.40 2.56
N GLU A 3 -12.32 -15.84 3.31
CA GLU A 3 -13.58 -15.33 2.75
C GLU A 3 -13.37 -14.23 1.70
N MET A 4 -12.37 -13.36 1.89
CA MET A 4 -12.01 -12.34 0.89
C MET A 4 -11.38 -12.94 -0.36
N ILE A 5 -10.61 -14.02 -0.20
CA ILE A 5 -10.06 -14.78 -1.33
C ILE A 5 -11.18 -15.44 -2.12
N ASP A 6 -12.15 -16.07 -1.44
CA ASP A 6 -13.32 -16.67 -2.08
C ASP A 6 -14.18 -15.64 -2.82
N TYR A 7 -14.37 -14.46 -2.20
CA TYR A 7 -15.06 -13.34 -2.83
C TYR A 7 -14.32 -12.85 -4.08
N ALA A 8 -13.01 -12.69 -3.98
CA ALA A 8 -12.18 -12.27 -5.11
C ALA A 8 -12.29 -13.25 -6.28
N ALA A 9 -12.18 -14.55 -6.02
CA ALA A 9 -12.31 -15.60 -7.02
C ALA A 9 -13.69 -15.60 -7.69
N ALA A 10 -14.75 -15.43 -6.89
CA ALA A 10 -16.13 -15.43 -7.40
C ALA A 10 -16.46 -14.17 -8.24
N ASN A 11 -15.75 -13.08 -8.06
CA ASN A 11 -16.03 -11.79 -8.68
C ASN A 11 -14.96 -11.33 -9.70
N GLY A 12 -14.05 -12.21 -10.10
CA GLY A 12 -13.10 -11.95 -11.18
C GLY A 12 -11.94 -11.01 -10.81
N PHE A 13 -11.57 -10.94 -9.54
CA PHE A 13 -10.36 -10.25 -9.11
C PHE A 13 -9.13 -11.15 -9.29
N ASP A 14 -7.99 -10.55 -9.58
CA ASP A 14 -6.73 -11.27 -9.78
C ASP A 14 -5.98 -11.53 -8.47
N ALA A 15 -6.15 -10.64 -7.48
CA ALA A 15 -5.37 -10.70 -6.25
C ALA A 15 -6.10 -10.09 -5.04
N VAL A 16 -5.61 -10.46 -3.84
CA VAL A 16 -6.04 -9.90 -2.55
C VAL A 16 -4.82 -9.33 -1.81
N LEU A 17 -4.96 -8.12 -1.29
CA LEU A 17 -4.01 -7.48 -0.39
C LEU A 17 -4.44 -7.73 1.06
N VAL A 18 -3.49 -8.03 1.95
CA VAL A 18 -3.71 -8.07 3.40
C VAL A 18 -2.78 -7.07 4.07
N GLU A 19 -3.35 -6.04 4.69
CA GLU A 19 -2.62 -5.12 5.55
C GLU A 19 -2.57 -5.69 6.98
N GLY A 20 -1.57 -5.28 7.76
CA GLY A 20 -1.45 -5.71 9.16
C GLY A 20 -1.10 -7.18 9.36
N TRP A 21 -0.48 -7.83 8.36
CA TRP A 21 -0.12 -9.24 8.41
C TRP A 21 1.08 -9.55 9.32
N ASN A 22 1.98 -8.58 9.49
CA ASN A 22 3.25 -8.72 10.20
C ASN A 22 3.27 -7.95 11.53
N VAL A 23 4.11 -8.33 12.45
CA VAL A 23 4.25 -7.70 13.77
C VAL A 23 4.70 -6.24 13.67
N GLY A 24 4.25 -5.39 14.62
CA GLY A 24 4.63 -3.99 14.74
C GLY A 24 3.48 -2.98 14.72
N TRP A 25 2.27 -3.41 14.37
CA TRP A 25 1.13 -2.50 14.20
C TRP A 25 0.61 -1.89 15.50
N GLU A 26 0.95 -2.43 16.64
CA GLU A 26 0.56 -1.89 17.96
C GLU A 26 1.25 -0.56 18.28
N ASP A 27 2.34 -0.25 17.61
CA ASP A 27 3.22 0.87 17.98
C ASP A 27 3.71 1.72 16.80
N TRP A 28 3.04 1.65 15.66
CA TRP A 28 3.51 2.32 14.44
C TRP A 28 2.91 3.70 14.21
N PHE A 29 1.59 3.84 14.40
CA PHE A 29 0.86 5.03 13.97
C PHE A 29 1.18 6.26 14.82
N GLY A 30 1.49 7.38 14.16
CA GLY A 30 1.68 8.69 14.77
C GLY A 30 2.97 8.85 15.58
N LYS A 31 3.81 7.85 15.65
CA LYS A 31 5.04 7.89 16.47
C LYS A 31 6.31 8.03 15.65
N SER A 32 6.25 7.79 14.33
CA SER A 32 7.41 7.82 13.41
C SER A 32 8.65 7.18 14.04
N LYS A 33 8.53 5.90 14.39
CA LYS A 33 9.58 5.16 15.07
C LYS A 33 10.44 4.39 14.07
N ASP A 34 11.75 4.43 14.28
CA ASP A 34 12.66 3.49 13.65
C ASP A 34 12.44 2.07 14.18
N TYR A 35 12.73 1.06 13.35
CA TYR A 35 12.76 -0.36 13.71
C TYR A 35 11.43 -0.97 14.18
N VAL A 36 10.30 -0.44 13.78
CA VAL A 36 8.99 -1.03 14.13
C VAL A 36 8.76 -2.33 13.37
N PHE A 37 9.02 -2.31 12.04
CA PHE A 37 8.75 -3.44 11.16
C PHE A 37 10.05 -4.13 10.70
N ASP A 38 10.02 -5.45 10.59
CA ASP A 38 11.08 -6.26 9.99
C ASP A 38 10.71 -6.85 8.62
N PHE A 39 9.44 -6.75 8.25
CA PHE A 39 8.88 -7.17 6.95
C PHE A 39 8.96 -8.68 6.65
N VAL A 40 9.23 -9.51 7.64
CA VAL A 40 9.35 -10.97 7.47
C VAL A 40 8.69 -11.78 8.59
N THR A 41 8.31 -11.16 9.71
CA THR A 41 7.70 -11.85 10.84
C THR A 41 6.20 -11.66 10.84
N PRO A 42 5.40 -12.68 10.46
CA PRO A 42 3.95 -12.59 10.52
C PRO A 42 3.44 -12.63 11.97
N TYR A 43 2.22 -12.14 12.19
CA TYR A 43 1.52 -12.44 13.42
C TYR A 43 1.28 -13.95 13.58
N PRO A 44 1.21 -14.49 14.81
CA PRO A 44 1.02 -15.93 15.04
C PRO A 44 -0.26 -16.53 14.44
N ASP A 45 -1.27 -15.70 14.22
CA ASP A 45 -2.56 -16.07 13.62
C ASP A 45 -2.61 -15.83 12.09
N PHE A 46 -1.51 -15.41 11.49
CA PHE A 46 -1.38 -15.23 10.05
C PHE A 46 -0.33 -16.19 9.45
N ASP A 47 -0.77 -17.37 9.04
CA ASP A 47 0.09 -18.32 8.33
C ASP A 47 0.22 -17.93 6.86
N VAL A 48 1.37 -17.34 6.50
CA VAL A 48 1.67 -16.88 5.14
C VAL A 48 1.63 -18.02 4.12
N ALA A 49 2.11 -19.21 4.51
CA ALA A 49 2.15 -20.38 3.62
C ALA A 49 0.73 -20.92 3.38
N GLU A 50 -0.05 -21.05 4.43
CA GLU A 50 -1.45 -21.52 4.34
C GLU A 50 -2.29 -20.57 3.48
N ILE A 51 -2.18 -19.25 3.71
CA ILE A 51 -2.94 -18.25 2.96
C ILE A 51 -2.52 -18.23 1.48
N ARG A 52 -1.23 -18.30 1.19
CA ARG A 52 -0.71 -18.43 -0.18
C ARG A 52 -1.28 -19.66 -0.88
N ASP A 53 -1.24 -20.82 -0.23
CA ASP A 53 -1.68 -22.09 -0.84
C ASP A 53 -3.19 -22.10 -1.04
N TYR A 54 -3.93 -21.52 -0.11
CA TYR A 54 -5.37 -21.34 -0.25
C TYR A 54 -5.71 -20.42 -1.43
N ALA A 55 -5.09 -19.26 -1.52
CA ALA A 55 -5.29 -18.32 -2.63
C ALA A 55 -4.94 -18.97 -3.98
N LYS A 56 -3.81 -19.66 -4.05
CA LYS A 56 -3.39 -20.41 -5.25
C LYS A 56 -4.44 -21.45 -5.67
N SER A 57 -5.05 -22.17 -4.72
CA SER A 57 -6.10 -23.15 -5.01
C SER A 57 -7.36 -22.52 -5.62
N LYS A 58 -7.57 -21.23 -5.42
CA LYS A 58 -8.67 -20.44 -5.97
C LYS A 58 -8.28 -19.64 -7.22
N GLY A 59 -7.03 -19.73 -7.67
CA GLY A 59 -6.52 -18.96 -8.80
C GLY A 59 -6.23 -17.48 -8.47
N ILE A 60 -6.18 -17.14 -7.19
CA ILE A 60 -5.95 -15.76 -6.70
C ILE A 60 -4.49 -15.61 -6.27
N LYS A 61 -3.90 -14.45 -6.59
CA LYS A 61 -2.59 -14.03 -6.08
C LYS A 61 -2.73 -13.27 -4.78
N MET A 62 -1.65 -13.22 -4.02
CA MET A 62 -1.57 -12.37 -2.83
C MET A 62 -0.64 -11.19 -3.09
N ILE A 63 -1.05 -10.02 -2.63
CA ILE A 63 -0.23 -8.80 -2.63
C ILE A 63 0.29 -8.58 -1.22
N MET A 64 1.59 -8.36 -1.09
CA MET A 64 2.22 -8.06 0.21
C MET A 64 1.99 -6.61 0.59
N HIS A 65 1.98 -6.32 1.89
CA HIS A 65 1.97 -4.96 2.41
C HIS A 65 3.23 -4.70 3.24
N HIS A 66 3.96 -3.65 2.90
CA HIS A 66 5.10 -3.16 3.66
C HIS A 66 4.83 -1.74 4.15
N GLU A 67 4.22 -1.62 5.35
CA GLU A 67 4.16 -0.33 6.06
C GLU A 67 5.50 -0.04 6.70
N THR A 68 6.03 1.16 6.50
CA THR A 68 7.36 1.53 6.97
C THR A 68 7.37 2.35 8.25
N SER A 69 6.20 2.83 8.72
CA SER A 69 6.09 3.83 9.81
C SER A 69 6.88 5.11 9.50
N GLY A 70 7.01 5.46 8.20
CA GLY A 70 7.83 6.58 7.75
C GLY A 70 9.34 6.38 7.86
N SER A 71 9.82 5.21 8.34
CA SER A 71 11.25 4.95 8.49
C SER A 71 11.89 4.37 7.23
N ILE A 72 12.33 5.26 6.36
CA ILE A 72 13.04 4.90 5.12
C ILE A 72 14.30 4.09 5.41
N ARG A 73 15.11 4.51 6.40
CA ARG A 73 16.34 3.79 6.75
C ARG A 73 16.09 2.36 7.20
N ASN A 74 15.04 2.15 7.95
CA ASN A 74 14.66 0.80 8.39
C ASN A 74 14.23 -0.05 7.19
N TYR A 75 13.43 0.50 6.30
CA TYR A 75 12.97 -0.22 5.13
C TYR A 75 14.13 -0.59 4.20
N GLU A 76 15.03 0.35 3.88
CA GLU A 76 16.21 0.08 3.04
C GLU A 76 17.10 -1.02 3.61
N ARG A 77 17.27 -1.03 4.95
CA ARG A 77 18.07 -2.04 5.66
C ARG A 77 17.49 -3.45 5.51
N HIS A 78 16.18 -3.57 5.44
CA HIS A 78 15.48 -4.86 5.34
C HIS A 78 15.06 -5.24 3.92
N LEU A 79 15.22 -4.36 2.94
CA LEU A 79 14.61 -4.48 1.61
C LEU A 79 14.96 -5.80 0.91
N ASP A 80 16.24 -6.19 0.93
CA ASP A 80 16.71 -7.44 0.32
C ASP A 80 16.08 -8.66 1.00
N THR A 81 16.05 -8.69 2.33
CA THR A 81 15.45 -9.78 3.10
C THR A 81 13.94 -9.85 2.89
N ALA A 82 13.27 -8.71 2.89
CA ALA A 82 11.84 -8.61 2.64
C ALA A 82 11.46 -9.13 1.24
N PHE A 83 12.19 -8.75 0.22
CA PHE A 83 11.93 -9.22 -1.14
C PHE A 83 12.27 -10.71 -1.34
N LYS A 84 13.32 -11.22 -0.69
CA LYS A 84 13.59 -12.66 -0.65
C LYS A 84 12.46 -13.43 0.02
N PHE A 85 11.94 -12.92 1.14
CA PHE A 85 10.79 -13.49 1.82
C PHE A 85 9.56 -13.53 0.89
N MET A 86 9.25 -12.42 0.23
CA MET A 86 8.16 -12.37 -0.75
C MET A 86 8.31 -13.45 -1.83
N LYS A 87 9.49 -13.59 -2.40
CA LYS A 87 9.75 -14.61 -3.45
C LYS A 87 9.64 -16.03 -2.93
N ALA A 88 10.06 -16.30 -1.69
CA ALA A 88 9.93 -17.61 -1.06
C ALA A 88 8.44 -18.02 -0.91
N PHE A 89 7.54 -17.05 -0.77
CA PHE A 89 6.10 -17.27 -0.65
C PHE A 89 5.30 -16.94 -1.91
N ASN A 90 5.95 -16.73 -3.08
CA ASN A 90 5.32 -16.43 -4.36
C ASN A 90 4.49 -15.13 -4.39
N TYR A 91 4.90 -14.13 -3.63
CA TYR A 91 4.35 -12.78 -3.74
C TYR A 91 5.10 -12.01 -4.83
N ASP A 92 4.38 -11.56 -5.86
CA ASP A 92 4.94 -10.83 -6.99
C ASP A 92 4.59 -9.35 -7.00
N ALA A 93 3.84 -8.89 -6.01
CA ALA A 93 3.46 -7.49 -5.86
C ALA A 93 3.46 -7.07 -4.39
N VAL A 94 3.80 -5.82 -4.14
CA VAL A 94 3.77 -5.20 -2.81
C VAL A 94 3.17 -3.80 -2.86
N LYS A 95 2.30 -3.50 -1.89
CA LYS A 95 1.94 -2.14 -1.51
C LYS A 95 2.94 -1.65 -0.48
N THR A 96 3.60 -0.53 -0.74
CA THR A 96 4.49 0.13 0.23
C THR A 96 3.79 1.32 0.85
N GLY A 97 3.86 1.49 2.17
CA GLY A 97 3.28 2.60 2.92
C GLY A 97 4.33 3.40 3.69
N TYR A 98 4.12 4.71 3.80
CA TYR A 98 5.01 5.65 4.48
C TYR A 98 4.20 6.63 5.32
N VAL A 99 3.27 6.11 6.11
CA VAL A 99 2.35 6.93 6.92
C VAL A 99 3.10 7.73 7.96
N GLY A 100 2.74 9.01 8.08
CA GLY A 100 3.30 9.94 9.06
C GLY A 100 4.54 10.69 8.57
N ASP A 101 5.25 11.30 9.53
CA ASP A 101 6.48 12.02 9.25
C ASP A 101 7.62 11.06 8.91
N LEU A 102 8.43 11.43 7.93
CA LEU A 102 9.57 10.60 7.56
C LEU A 102 10.68 10.60 8.62
N LEU A 103 11.39 9.48 8.67
CA LEU A 103 12.66 9.34 9.37
C LEU A 103 13.79 9.10 8.35
N PRO A 104 14.90 9.86 8.46
CA PRO A 104 15.25 10.78 9.55
C PRO A 104 14.41 12.07 9.54
N ARG A 105 14.22 12.65 10.74
CA ARG A 105 13.46 13.91 10.89
C ARG A 105 14.07 15.03 10.06
N GLY A 106 13.21 15.85 9.48
CA GLY A 106 13.59 16.94 8.59
C GLY A 106 13.51 16.58 7.11
N GLU A 107 13.37 15.31 6.79
CA GLU A 107 13.07 14.85 5.44
C GLU A 107 11.56 14.91 5.18
N HIS A 108 11.20 15.07 3.91
CA HIS A 108 9.81 15.17 3.48
C HIS A 108 9.51 14.19 2.34
N HIS A 109 8.27 13.71 2.27
CA HIS A 109 7.80 12.78 1.21
C HIS A 109 8.10 13.28 -0.21
N TYR A 110 8.13 14.59 -0.43
CA TYR A 110 8.39 15.22 -1.73
C TYR A 110 9.81 15.77 -1.86
N GLY A 111 10.66 15.54 -0.85
CA GLY A 111 12.06 15.92 -0.88
C GLY A 111 12.89 14.99 -1.76
N GLN A 112 14.02 15.48 -2.27
CA GLN A 112 14.89 14.72 -3.17
C GLN A 112 15.38 13.42 -2.53
N TRP A 113 15.61 13.42 -1.23
CA TRP A 113 16.06 12.23 -0.50
C TRP A 113 15.02 11.10 -0.54
N ALA A 114 13.76 11.42 -0.27
CA ALA A 114 12.66 10.45 -0.35
C ALA A 114 12.40 10.00 -1.81
N ILE A 115 12.49 10.91 -2.78
CA ILE A 115 12.37 10.57 -4.21
C ILE A 115 13.42 9.56 -4.62
N ASN A 116 14.68 9.73 -4.20
CA ASN A 116 15.75 8.78 -4.46
C ASN A 116 15.45 7.41 -3.83
N HIS A 117 14.90 7.40 -2.63
CA HIS A 117 14.47 6.16 -1.97
C HIS A 117 13.37 5.44 -2.76
N TYR A 118 12.31 6.14 -3.17
CA TYR A 118 11.23 5.50 -3.94
C TYR A 118 11.75 4.88 -5.23
N GLN A 119 12.63 5.58 -5.93
CA GLN A 119 13.29 5.03 -7.10
C GLN A 119 14.13 3.80 -6.77
N TYR A 120 14.94 3.87 -5.71
CA TYR A 120 15.76 2.74 -5.26
C TYR A 120 14.94 1.50 -4.93
N VAL A 121 13.77 1.67 -4.29
CA VAL A 121 12.83 0.57 -4.01
C VAL A 121 12.32 -0.06 -5.30
N ILE A 122 11.89 0.76 -6.27
CA ILE A 122 11.38 0.29 -7.57
C ILE A 122 12.45 -0.49 -8.32
N GLU A 123 13.67 0.03 -8.39
CA GLU A 123 14.80 -0.59 -9.08
C GLU A 123 15.23 -1.90 -8.40
N THR A 124 15.20 -1.92 -7.08
CA THR A 124 15.52 -3.13 -6.31
C THR A 124 14.43 -4.19 -6.51
N ALA A 125 13.15 -3.81 -6.42
CA ALA A 125 12.04 -4.71 -6.65
C ALA A 125 12.07 -5.32 -8.07
N ALA A 126 12.46 -4.55 -9.08
CA ALA A 126 12.60 -5.04 -10.45
C ALA A 126 13.60 -6.19 -10.56
N LYS A 127 14.70 -6.16 -9.80
CA LYS A 127 15.70 -7.25 -9.76
C LYS A 127 15.13 -8.56 -9.23
N PHE A 128 14.10 -8.48 -8.39
CA PHE A 128 13.37 -9.62 -7.85
C PHE A 128 12.12 -9.98 -8.66
N GLY A 129 11.79 -9.24 -9.71
CA GLY A 129 10.54 -9.42 -10.46
C GLY A 129 9.30 -9.10 -9.61
N ILE A 130 9.38 -8.07 -8.76
CA ILE A 130 8.30 -7.63 -7.87
C ILE A 130 7.72 -6.32 -8.37
N MET A 131 6.39 -6.25 -8.43
CA MET A 131 5.63 -5.05 -8.76
C MET A 131 5.40 -4.19 -7.51
N ILE A 132 5.42 -2.87 -7.70
CA ILE A 132 5.25 -1.88 -6.62
C ILE A 132 3.97 -1.06 -6.84
N ASN A 133 3.16 -0.94 -5.77
CA ASN A 133 2.14 0.08 -5.61
C ASN A 133 2.53 0.96 -4.41
N ALA A 134 2.96 2.21 -4.65
CA ALA A 134 3.51 3.07 -3.61
C ALA A 134 2.45 4.04 -3.06
N HIS A 135 2.19 3.97 -1.75
CA HIS A 135 1.32 4.90 -1.03
C HIS A 135 2.13 5.99 -0.32
N GLU A 136 1.52 7.14 -0.03
CA GLU A 136 2.11 8.36 0.55
C GLU A 136 3.35 8.90 -0.20
N ALA A 137 3.84 8.20 -1.18
CA ALA A 137 4.98 8.60 -1.98
C ALA A 137 4.67 9.85 -2.83
N VAL A 138 5.73 10.47 -3.36
CA VAL A 138 5.58 11.57 -4.30
C VAL A 138 4.77 11.15 -5.54
N ARG A 139 3.99 12.09 -6.08
CA ARG A 139 3.28 11.87 -7.35
C ARG A 139 4.24 11.34 -8.44
N PRO A 140 3.79 10.43 -9.31
CA PRO A 140 4.63 9.86 -10.34
C PRO A 140 5.03 10.91 -11.40
N THR A 141 6.23 10.74 -11.93
CA THR A 141 6.84 11.61 -12.95
C THR A 141 7.04 10.89 -14.28
N GLY A 142 6.34 9.78 -14.50
CA GLY A 142 6.49 8.93 -15.68
C GLY A 142 7.51 7.79 -15.51
N ILE A 143 8.03 7.59 -14.30
CA ILE A 143 9.02 6.54 -13.99
C ILE A 143 8.52 5.12 -14.32
N TYR A 144 7.22 4.89 -14.27
CA TYR A 144 6.59 3.63 -14.65
C TYR A 144 6.81 3.25 -16.12
N ARG A 145 7.21 4.20 -16.98
CA ARG A 145 7.57 3.92 -18.37
C ARG A 145 8.99 3.37 -18.48
N THR A 146 9.87 3.73 -17.58
CA THR A 146 11.23 3.19 -17.47
C THR A 146 11.25 1.91 -16.64
N TRP A 147 10.47 1.89 -15.59
CA TRP A 147 10.35 0.77 -14.65
C TRP A 147 8.90 0.28 -14.58
N PRO A 148 8.48 -0.59 -15.52
CA PRO A 148 7.08 -1.02 -15.64
C PRO A 148 6.60 -1.87 -14.46
N ASN A 149 7.48 -2.30 -13.58
CA ASN A 149 7.12 -2.91 -12.30
C ASN A 149 6.50 -1.92 -11.30
N MET A 150 6.57 -0.62 -11.52
CA MET A 150 5.77 0.35 -10.81
C MET A 150 4.36 0.38 -11.41
N ILE A 151 3.44 -0.37 -10.83
CA ILE A 151 2.09 -0.57 -11.37
C ILE A 151 1.08 0.48 -10.91
N GLY A 152 1.32 1.12 -9.77
CA GLY A 152 0.44 2.12 -9.20
C GLY A 152 1.13 2.97 -8.15
N ASN A 153 0.45 4.05 -7.81
CA ASN A 153 0.89 5.00 -6.80
C ASN A 153 -0.33 5.78 -6.33
N GLU A 154 -0.48 5.97 -5.03
CA GLU A 154 -1.61 6.74 -4.50
C GLU A 154 -1.48 8.22 -4.81
N SER A 155 -0.60 8.92 -4.11
CA SER A 155 -0.23 10.34 -4.25
C SER A 155 -1.38 11.31 -4.43
N ALA A 156 -2.57 10.96 -3.96
CA ALA A 156 -3.74 11.82 -3.85
C ALA A 156 -4.72 11.16 -2.87
N ARG A 157 -5.63 11.95 -2.33
CA ARG A 157 -6.65 11.43 -1.42
C ARG A 157 -7.59 10.48 -2.14
N GLY A 158 -7.67 9.25 -1.65
CA GLY A 158 -8.65 8.26 -2.04
C GLY A 158 -9.89 8.25 -1.14
N THR A 159 -10.70 7.21 -1.28
CA THR A 159 -11.97 7.08 -0.56
C THR A 159 -11.80 6.97 0.96
N GLU A 160 -10.70 6.45 1.45
CA GLU A 160 -10.42 6.34 2.90
C GLU A 160 -10.47 7.69 3.62
N PHE A 161 -10.15 8.80 2.93
CA PHE A 161 -10.21 10.13 3.51
C PHE A 161 -11.63 10.58 3.88
N GLN A 162 -12.65 9.89 3.45
CA GLN A 162 -14.02 10.12 3.92
C GLN A 162 -14.16 9.81 5.42
N ALA A 163 -13.30 8.95 5.98
CA ALA A 163 -13.22 8.70 7.42
C ALA A 163 -12.53 9.83 8.21
N PHE A 164 -11.79 10.72 7.53
CA PHE A 164 -10.96 11.75 8.16
C PHE A 164 -11.38 13.19 7.78
N GLY A 165 -12.66 13.44 7.61
CA GLY A 165 -13.20 14.76 7.26
C GLY A 165 -13.65 14.89 5.80
N GLY A 166 -13.40 13.89 4.99
CA GLY A 166 -13.92 13.76 3.63
C GLY A 166 -13.22 14.60 2.58
N SER A 167 -13.54 14.27 1.35
CA SER A 167 -13.24 15.07 0.17
C SER A 167 -14.56 15.57 -0.44
N LYS A 168 -14.53 16.76 -1.04
CA LYS A 168 -15.70 17.28 -1.74
C LYS A 168 -16.01 16.42 -2.97
N PRO A 169 -17.27 16.32 -3.42
CA PRO A 169 -17.65 15.51 -4.58
C PRO A 169 -16.87 15.84 -5.87
N ASN A 170 -16.43 17.10 -6.04
CA ASN A 170 -15.64 17.51 -7.19
C ASN A 170 -14.19 17.00 -7.15
N HIS A 171 -13.70 16.46 -6.03
CA HIS A 171 -12.35 15.90 -5.94
C HIS A 171 -12.16 14.77 -6.96
N VAL A 172 -13.10 13.84 -7.04
CA VAL A 172 -13.02 12.70 -7.97
C VAL A 172 -12.97 13.16 -9.42
N THR A 173 -13.75 14.19 -9.75
CA THR A 173 -13.88 14.67 -11.13
C THR A 173 -12.66 15.46 -11.62
N ILE A 174 -11.84 16.00 -10.72
CA ILE A 174 -10.61 16.72 -11.09
C ILE A 174 -9.39 15.81 -11.23
N LEU A 175 -9.39 14.63 -10.60
CA LEU A 175 -8.24 13.70 -10.62
C LEU A 175 -7.82 13.29 -12.05
N PRO A 176 -8.73 13.00 -13.00
CA PRO A 176 -8.37 12.68 -14.38
C PRO A 176 -7.58 13.79 -15.08
N PHE A 177 -7.82 15.04 -14.71
CA PHE A 177 -7.19 16.22 -15.33
C PHE A 177 -5.96 16.73 -14.57
N THR A 178 -5.66 16.17 -13.41
CA THR A 178 -4.56 16.58 -12.54
C THR A 178 -3.64 15.41 -12.21
N ARG A 179 -3.98 14.62 -11.19
CA ARG A 179 -3.15 13.54 -10.67
C ARG A 179 -2.87 12.44 -11.71
N LEU A 180 -3.86 12.03 -12.48
CA LEU A 180 -3.72 10.94 -13.45
C LEU A 180 -2.86 11.29 -14.66
N LYS A 181 -2.55 12.56 -14.90
CA LYS A 181 -1.58 12.96 -15.93
C LYS A 181 -0.16 12.46 -15.66
N GLY A 182 0.17 12.24 -14.39
CA GLY A 182 1.48 11.72 -13.98
C GLY A 182 1.62 10.20 -14.08
N GLY A 183 0.54 9.47 -14.27
CA GLY A 183 0.54 8.01 -14.34
C GLY A 183 -0.60 7.35 -13.57
N PRO A 184 -0.64 6.02 -13.52
CA PRO A 184 -1.68 5.26 -12.84
C PRO A 184 -1.78 5.64 -11.36
N MET A 185 -3.01 5.61 -10.86
CA MET A 185 -3.33 5.95 -9.48
C MET A 185 -4.08 4.81 -8.82
N ASP A 186 -3.65 4.45 -7.61
CA ASP A 186 -4.47 3.67 -6.69
C ASP A 186 -5.40 4.62 -5.95
N TYR A 187 -6.64 4.68 -6.41
CA TYR A 187 -7.64 5.60 -5.83
C TYR A 187 -8.26 5.05 -4.55
N THR A 188 -8.11 3.74 -4.28
CA THR A 188 -8.75 3.07 -3.14
C THR A 188 -10.28 3.29 -3.11
N PRO A 189 -11.02 3.00 -4.21
CA PRO A 189 -12.48 3.12 -4.24
C PRO A 189 -13.12 2.00 -3.42
N GLY A 190 -14.41 2.12 -3.18
CA GLY A 190 -15.15 0.91 -2.84
C GLY A 190 -15.67 0.82 -1.43
N ILE A 191 -16.37 1.82 -0.96
CA ILE A 191 -17.33 1.61 0.11
C ILE A 191 -18.75 1.69 -0.46
N PHE A 192 -19.54 0.64 -0.16
CA PHE A 192 -20.93 0.59 -0.59
C PHE A 192 -21.86 1.41 0.31
N GLU A 193 -21.56 1.47 1.61
CA GLU A 193 -22.29 2.35 2.54
C GLU A 193 -21.69 3.76 2.50
N MET A 194 -22.34 4.62 1.75
CA MET A 194 -21.87 6.00 1.52
C MET A 194 -22.15 6.94 2.69
N ASN A 195 -23.09 6.60 3.57
CA ASN A 195 -23.39 7.39 4.75
C ASN A 195 -22.69 6.80 5.97
N ILE A 196 -21.41 7.10 6.11
CA ILE A 196 -20.55 6.55 7.18
C ILE A 196 -21.08 6.94 8.58
N SER A 197 -21.79 8.05 8.72
CA SER A 197 -22.36 8.46 10.00
C SER A 197 -23.40 7.47 10.54
N LYS A 198 -24.00 6.63 9.72
CA LYS A 198 -24.87 5.53 10.19
C LYS A 198 -24.09 4.43 10.89
N LEU A 199 -22.85 4.18 10.46
CA LEU A 199 -21.99 3.15 11.03
C LEU A 199 -21.16 3.68 12.20
N ASN A 200 -20.75 4.94 12.11
CA ASN A 200 -20.02 5.65 13.16
C ASN A 200 -20.61 7.05 13.33
N PRO A 201 -21.49 7.26 14.32
CA PRO A 201 -22.18 8.54 14.52
C PRO A 201 -21.26 9.75 14.75
N GLY A 202 -20.03 9.54 15.16
CA GLY A 202 -19.02 10.60 15.28
C GLY A 202 -18.40 11.05 13.95
N ASN A 203 -18.64 10.31 12.88
CA ASN A 203 -18.10 10.62 11.55
C ASN A 203 -19.20 11.18 10.66
N HIS A 204 -19.03 12.43 10.24
CA HIS A 204 -19.98 13.14 9.38
C HIS A 204 -19.60 13.14 7.89
N SER A 205 -18.59 12.36 7.52
CA SER A 205 -18.18 12.25 6.13
C SER A 205 -19.16 11.43 5.29
N HIS A 206 -19.24 11.76 4.02
CA HIS A 206 -19.92 10.96 3.01
C HIS A 206 -18.89 10.42 2.04
N ALA A 207 -18.93 9.13 1.78
CA ALA A 207 -18.06 8.52 0.79
C ALA A 207 -18.43 8.97 -0.62
N ASN A 208 -17.40 9.18 -1.43
CA ASN A 208 -17.55 9.36 -2.88
C ASN A 208 -17.24 8.01 -3.54
N THR A 209 -18.17 7.50 -4.28
CA THR A 209 -17.99 6.29 -5.11
C THR A 209 -17.74 6.65 -6.55
#